data_d2d978f075f427156109567a3cfbbbb6
#
_entry.id   d2d978f075f427156109567a3cfbbbb6
#
_cell.length_a   1.000
_cell.length_b   1.000
_cell.length_c   1.000
_cell.angle_alpha   90.00
_cell.angle_beta   90.00
_cell.angle_gamma   90.00
#
_symmetry.space_group_name_H-M   'P 1'
#
loop_
_entity.id
_entity.type
_entity.pdbx_description
1 polymer ?
#
loop_
_entity_poly.entity_id
_entity_poly.type
_entity_poly.pdbx_seq_one_letter_code
_entity_poly.pdbx_strand_id
1 'polypeptide(L)'
;MRFTQATVRHTARPDEPPGAGDTPQQARERAHPSPSYSAPSGAGGPFGGQDLLDGLLSDEPAAVDADVAGAVGATLARLLATRVDDARALDPLFARDVAERVADFTLRGGRRLRPRLLWWSLRACGGGDRAQVRAALRAAAALELLQTCALVHDDVMDAAAVRRGRPALHAAVAAQYGDGAPATARRLGESAAVLAGDLALAWADDTVTELLADGADLPPGAARRAHEVWRTTRTEMVAGQYLDVQGQATARHTVARAVRAACLKSALYTVERPLELGAVLAGAEASVARALCRAGRCAGLAFQLRDDLDDLFADPGVTGKPSGGDVREGKPTYLMALTRARAVGTGDRHALEVLDAAVGRADLTGAGLDRVRDVVVATGARDAVETRITRLSRRALRHVVLAELPQPRAAAALRELLGEISGPRDGAAAPGHRPAHAPSPPAGAAAPASSLPVAVAEVAR
;
A
#
# COMPACT_ATOMS: atom_id res chain seq x y z
N MET A 1 -6.09 25.96 -28.28
CA MET A 1 -7.46 26.17 -27.78
C MET A 1 -7.49 27.46 -26.96
N ARG A 2 -8.25 28.45 -27.40
CA ARG A 2 -8.30 29.79 -26.79
C ARG A 2 -9.33 29.75 -25.64
N PHE A 3 -8.95 30.14 -24.43
CA PHE A 3 -9.88 30.35 -23.33
C PHE A 3 -10.56 31.72 -23.47
N THR A 4 -11.88 31.71 -23.52
CA THR A 4 -12.71 32.91 -23.56
C THR A 4 -13.07 33.29 -22.12
N GLN A 5 -12.68 34.52 -21.69
CA GLN A 5 -13.09 35.10 -20.43
C GLN A 5 -14.57 35.55 -20.50
N ALA A 6 -15.37 35.09 -19.56
CA ALA A 6 -16.74 35.58 -19.35
C ALA A 6 -16.72 36.69 -18.29
N THR A 7 -17.08 37.88 -18.72
CA THR A 7 -17.24 39.10 -17.88
C THR A 7 -18.64 39.05 -17.23
N VAL A 8 -18.72 39.00 -15.91
CA VAL A 8 -19.98 39.16 -15.16
C VAL A 8 -20.16 40.63 -14.84
N ARG A 9 -21.24 41.23 -15.38
CA ARG A 9 -21.70 42.60 -15.08
C ARG A 9 -22.44 42.63 -13.76
N HIS A 10 -21.97 43.45 -12.81
CA HIS A 10 -22.74 43.87 -11.64
C HIS A 10 -23.79 44.94 -12.04
N THR A 11 -25.06 44.69 -11.73
CA THR A 11 -26.12 45.69 -11.72
C THR A 11 -26.34 46.18 -10.29
N ALA A 12 -26.17 47.46 -10.09
CA ALA A 12 -26.44 48.17 -8.86
C ALA A 12 -27.94 48.46 -8.73
N ARG A 13 -28.46 48.49 -7.52
CA ARG A 13 -29.72 49.10 -7.12
C ARG A 13 -29.51 50.11 -5.98
N PRO A 14 -30.28 51.22 -5.93
CA PRO A 14 -29.95 52.42 -5.19
C PRO A 14 -30.63 52.55 -3.80
N ASP A 15 -29.96 53.29 -2.94
CA ASP A 15 -30.38 54.24 -1.88
C ASP A 15 -31.48 53.88 -0.89
N GLU A 16 -31.08 53.86 0.38
CA GLU A 16 -31.84 54.47 1.50
C GLU A 16 -30.87 55.00 2.58
N PRO A 17 -31.27 56.09 3.33
CA PRO A 17 -30.34 56.97 4.01
C PRO A 17 -30.08 56.64 5.50
N PRO A 18 -29.20 57.41 6.19
CA PRO A 18 -28.53 56.95 7.41
C PRO A 18 -29.27 57.25 8.70
N GLY A 19 -29.24 56.32 9.62
CA GLY A 19 -29.59 56.48 11.02
C GLY A 19 -28.36 56.54 11.92
N ALA A 20 -28.31 57.53 12.77
CA ALA A 20 -27.20 57.96 13.61
C ALA A 20 -26.91 57.08 14.82
N GLY A 21 -25.62 57.00 15.15
CA GLY A 21 -25.11 56.98 16.51
C GLY A 21 -24.87 55.64 17.17
N ASP A 22 -23.58 55.21 17.27
CA ASP A 22 -22.94 55.13 18.57
C ASP A 22 -21.44 54.84 18.43
N THR A 23 -20.69 55.43 19.32
CA THR A 23 -19.22 55.48 19.43
C THR A 23 -18.58 54.12 19.74
N PRO A 24 -17.31 53.86 19.30
CA PRO A 24 -16.59 52.65 19.58
C PRO A 24 -15.95 52.68 20.96
N GLN A 25 -16.35 51.77 21.82
CA GLN A 25 -15.68 51.57 23.10
C GLN A 25 -15.26 50.10 23.24
N GLN A 26 -13.94 49.88 23.12
CA GLN A 26 -13.15 48.87 23.79
C GLN A 26 -13.73 47.44 23.83
N ALA A 27 -13.49 46.67 22.79
CA ALA A 27 -13.42 45.22 22.88
C ALA A 27 -11.98 44.86 23.31
N ARG A 28 -11.85 44.54 24.59
CA ARG A 28 -10.63 43.99 25.20
C ARG A 28 -10.24 42.69 24.47
N GLU A 29 -9.00 42.63 24.03
CA GLU A 29 -8.28 41.40 23.73
C GLU A 29 -8.43 40.42 24.91
N ARG A 30 -9.23 39.39 24.73
CA ARG A 30 -9.16 38.18 25.54
C ARG A 30 -8.23 37.24 24.79
N ALA A 31 -6.96 37.26 25.19
CA ALA A 31 -6.02 36.19 24.90
C ALA A 31 -6.57 34.90 25.51
N HIS A 32 -7.03 33.98 24.68
CA HIS A 32 -7.26 32.60 25.10
C HIS A 32 -5.89 31.95 25.34
N PRO A 33 -5.67 31.31 26.49
CA PRO A 33 -4.44 30.55 26.71
C PRO A 33 -4.43 29.36 25.74
N SER A 34 -3.40 29.28 24.91
CA SER A 34 -3.06 28.07 24.15
C SER A 34 -2.95 26.90 25.14
N PRO A 35 -3.54 25.73 24.84
CA PRO A 35 -3.28 24.54 25.65
C PRO A 35 -1.80 24.24 25.56
N SER A 36 -1.08 24.42 26.66
CA SER A 36 0.30 24.00 26.83
C SER A 36 0.31 22.46 26.78
N TYR A 37 0.66 21.93 25.65
CA TYR A 37 1.01 20.52 25.52
C TYR A 37 2.36 20.33 26.22
N SER A 38 2.31 19.89 27.48
CA SER A 38 3.50 19.45 28.19
C SER A 38 3.98 18.18 27.52
N ALA A 39 5.02 18.29 26.72
CA ALA A 39 5.78 17.14 26.23
C ALA A 39 6.27 16.35 27.47
N PRO A 40 6.13 15.01 27.48
CA PRO A 40 6.76 14.21 28.49
C PRO A 40 8.28 14.42 28.39
N SER A 41 8.86 15.03 29.41
CA SER A 41 10.31 15.18 29.60
C SER A 41 10.86 13.77 29.81
N GLY A 42 11.57 13.21 28.80
CA GLY A 42 12.30 11.97 28.98
C GLY A 42 12.19 10.94 27.86
N ALA A 43 12.11 11.39 26.60
CA ALA A 43 12.52 10.56 25.46
C ALA A 43 13.02 11.52 24.38
N GLY A 44 14.29 11.42 23.98
CA GLY A 44 14.85 12.19 22.89
C GLY A 44 13.94 12.09 21.68
N GLY A 45 13.54 13.24 21.12
CA GLY A 45 12.74 13.30 19.90
C GLY A 45 13.44 12.54 18.76
N PRO A 46 12.73 12.10 17.71
CA PRO A 46 13.31 11.31 16.60
C PRO A 46 14.44 12.03 15.85
N PHE A 47 14.80 13.25 16.22
CA PHE A 47 15.85 14.09 15.58
C PHE A 47 17.05 14.39 16.49
N GLY A 48 17.13 13.82 17.68
CA GLY A 48 18.22 14.02 18.64
C GLY A 48 19.34 13.00 18.49
N GLY A 49 20.06 12.96 17.38
CA GLY A 49 21.15 12.00 17.20
C GLY A 49 21.95 12.22 15.93
N GLN A 50 22.39 13.46 15.66
CA GLN A 50 23.29 13.71 14.52
C GLN A 50 24.56 12.84 14.58
N ASP A 51 25.11 12.60 15.79
CA ASP A 51 26.32 11.76 15.98
C ASP A 51 26.05 10.25 15.77
N LEU A 52 24.82 9.76 15.96
CA LEU A 52 24.44 8.37 15.65
C LEU A 52 24.16 8.17 14.17
N LEU A 53 23.81 9.23 13.44
CA LEU A 53 23.48 9.18 12.01
C LEU A 53 24.72 9.14 11.10
N ASP A 54 25.80 9.79 11.49
CA ASP A 54 27.06 9.77 10.72
C ASP A 54 27.78 8.42 10.77
N GLY A 55 27.54 7.63 11.83
CA GLY A 55 28.07 6.27 11.94
C GLY A 55 27.26 5.18 11.23
N LEU A 56 25.98 5.43 10.93
CA LEU A 56 25.05 4.47 10.30
C LEU A 56 24.96 4.60 8.77
N LEU A 57 25.61 5.60 8.19
CA LEU A 57 25.58 5.88 6.74
C LEU A 57 26.84 5.43 6.05
N SER A 58 27.18 4.18 6.26
CA SER A 58 28.18 3.51 5.41
C SER A 58 27.54 3.29 4.04
N ASP A 59 28.07 3.94 2.99
CA ASP A 59 27.83 3.57 1.59
C ASP A 59 28.39 2.16 1.29
N GLU A 60 28.80 1.45 2.33
CA GLU A 60 29.33 0.10 2.26
C GLU A 60 28.17 -0.91 2.13
N PRO A 61 28.13 -1.69 1.07
CA PRO A 61 27.03 -2.62 0.85
C PRO A 61 26.84 -3.64 1.98
N ALA A 62 27.92 -4.02 2.68
CA ALA A 62 27.83 -4.97 3.79
C ALA A 62 27.06 -4.40 5.00
N ALA A 63 27.16 -3.11 5.27
CA ALA A 63 26.40 -2.48 6.34
C ALA A 63 24.89 -2.44 6.01
N VAL A 64 24.55 -2.14 4.75
CA VAL A 64 23.16 -2.19 4.28
C VAL A 64 22.63 -3.63 4.24
N ASP A 65 23.44 -4.61 3.83
CA ASP A 65 23.09 -6.04 3.85
C ASP A 65 22.68 -6.49 5.27
N ALA A 66 23.33 -5.95 6.31
CA ALA A 66 23.03 -6.28 7.70
C ALA A 66 21.68 -5.71 8.18
N ASP A 67 21.33 -4.50 7.77
CA ASP A 67 20.04 -3.84 8.12
C ASP A 67 19.56 -2.91 7.01
N VAL A 68 18.90 -3.49 6.03
CA VAL A 68 18.28 -2.72 4.92
C VAL A 68 17.21 -1.74 5.44
N ALA A 69 16.44 -2.15 6.45
CA ALA A 69 15.36 -1.31 6.96
C ALA A 69 15.90 -0.07 7.68
N GLY A 70 16.93 -0.24 8.49
CA GLY A 70 17.62 0.85 9.19
C GLY A 70 18.32 1.80 8.20
N ALA A 71 19.04 1.29 7.20
CA ALA A 71 19.70 2.12 6.19
C ALA A 71 18.69 2.98 5.39
N VAL A 72 17.58 2.41 5.00
CA VAL A 72 16.48 3.16 4.33
C VAL A 72 15.83 4.15 5.30
N GLY A 73 15.63 3.78 6.56
CA GLY A 73 15.12 4.67 7.60
C GLY A 73 16.00 5.91 7.80
N ALA A 74 17.32 5.72 7.86
CA ALA A 74 18.30 6.81 7.97
C ALA A 74 18.30 7.73 6.72
N THR A 75 18.20 7.13 5.52
CA THR A 75 18.07 7.89 4.28
C THR A 75 16.80 8.75 4.25
N LEU A 76 15.66 8.16 4.65
CA LEU A 76 14.40 8.87 4.76
C LEU A 76 14.46 9.99 5.81
N ALA A 77 15.05 9.76 6.96
CA ALA A 77 15.15 10.75 8.02
C ALA A 77 15.88 12.02 7.55
N ARG A 78 17.01 11.89 6.86
CA ARG A 78 17.75 13.01 6.29
C ARG A 78 16.95 13.75 5.21
N LEU A 79 16.40 13.01 4.25
CA LEU A 79 15.60 13.57 3.17
C LEU A 79 14.40 14.36 3.73
N LEU A 80 13.67 13.76 4.65
CA LEU A 80 12.48 14.37 5.20
C LEU A 80 12.78 15.53 6.14
N ALA A 81 13.91 15.54 6.84
CA ALA A 81 14.34 16.70 7.64
C ALA A 81 14.48 17.94 6.76
N THR A 82 15.20 17.83 5.63
CA THR A 82 15.35 18.95 4.67
C THR A 82 13.99 19.39 4.12
N ARG A 83 13.14 18.45 3.69
CA ARG A 83 11.81 18.78 3.13
C ARG A 83 10.88 19.44 4.14
N VAL A 84 10.95 19.04 5.41
CA VAL A 84 10.17 19.68 6.50
C VAL A 84 10.71 21.07 6.81
N ASP A 85 12.04 21.29 6.80
CA ASP A 85 12.62 22.59 7.01
C ASP A 85 12.25 23.57 5.87
N ASP A 86 12.27 23.13 4.62
CA ASP A 86 11.77 23.90 3.47
C ASP A 86 10.28 24.26 3.65
N ALA A 87 9.47 23.30 4.09
CA ALA A 87 8.04 23.54 4.37
C ALA A 87 7.84 24.56 5.50
N ARG A 88 8.65 24.53 6.57
CA ARG A 88 8.61 25.49 7.66
C ARG A 88 9.00 26.90 7.21
N ALA A 89 10.00 27.00 6.32
CA ALA A 89 10.40 28.28 5.73
C ALA A 89 9.29 28.86 4.85
N LEU A 90 8.47 28.01 4.21
CA LEU A 90 7.34 28.43 3.39
C LEU A 90 6.17 28.89 4.27
N ASP A 91 5.68 28.04 5.19
CA ASP A 91 4.59 28.37 6.10
C ASP A 91 4.59 27.39 7.31
N PRO A 92 4.66 27.90 8.56
CA PRO A 92 4.71 27.07 9.77
C PRO A 92 3.45 26.25 10.03
N LEU A 93 2.26 26.74 9.61
CA LEU A 93 1.00 26.01 9.78
C LEU A 93 0.95 24.84 8.82
N PHE A 94 1.29 25.05 7.55
CA PHE A 94 1.40 24.00 6.55
C PHE A 94 2.43 22.93 6.97
N ALA A 95 3.58 23.35 7.47
CA ALA A 95 4.62 22.42 7.94
C ALA A 95 4.08 21.51 9.04
N ARG A 96 3.48 22.07 10.08
CA ARG A 96 2.94 21.33 11.22
C ARG A 96 1.79 20.40 10.84
N ASP A 97 0.84 20.89 10.05
CA ASP A 97 -0.41 20.17 9.79
C ASP A 97 -0.32 19.16 8.66
N VAL A 98 0.62 19.34 7.72
CA VAL A 98 0.76 18.48 6.54
C VAL A 98 2.16 17.87 6.45
N ALA A 99 3.22 18.69 6.31
CA ALA A 99 4.56 18.19 6.00
C ALA A 99 5.15 17.28 7.10
N GLU A 100 5.07 17.70 8.37
CA GLU A 100 5.53 16.89 9.52
C GLU A 100 4.73 15.60 9.68
N ARG A 101 3.43 15.61 9.36
CA ARG A 101 2.61 14.39 9.38
C ARG A 101 2.99 13.40 8.28
N VAL A 102 3.31 13.89 7.08
CA VAL A 102 3.84 13.06 5.99
C VAL A 102 5.17 12.44 6.40
N ALA A 103 6.08 13.25 6.96
CA ALA A 103 7.38 12.78 7.43
C ALA A 103 7.23 11.71 8.53
N ASP A 104 6.43 11.99 9.55
CA ASP A 104 6.17 11.09 10.67
C ASP A 104 5.51 9.77 10.21
N PHE A 105 4.51 9.83 9.33
CA PHE A 105 3.85 8.66 8.78
C PHE A 105 4.83 7.78 7.96
N THR A 106 5.70 8.41 7.16
CA THR A 106 6.69 7.73 6.33
C THR A 106 7.79 7.09 7.19
N LEU A 107 8.33 7.80 8.18
CA LEU A 107 9.38 7.31 9.09
C LEU A 107 8.92 6.13 9.94
N ARG A 108 7.69 6.16 10.45
CA ARG A 108 7.09 5.05 11.19
C ARG A 108 6.75 3.83 10.35
N GLY A 109 7.16 3.79 9.08
CA GLY A 109 6.84 2.75 8.09
C GLY A 109 6.68 1.33 8.65
N GLY A 110 6.20 0.40 7.83
CA GLY A 110 6.02 -0.99 8.21
C GLY A 110 7.30 -1.83 8.01
N ARG A 111 7.13 -3.06 7.51
CA ARG A 111 8.21 -4.04 7.27
C ARG A 111 9.23 -3.63 6.19
N ARG A 112 9.13 -2.46 5.59
CA ARG A 112 10.01 -1.97 4.51
C ARG A 112 10.19 -3.01 3.38
N LEU A 113 9.12 -3.68 3.01
CA LEU A 113 9.18 -4.78 2.06
C LEU A 113 9.70 -4.37 0.68
N ARG A 114 9.21 -3.24 0.13
CA ARG A 114 9.63 -2.73 -1.17
C ARG A 114 11.12 -2.38 -1.20
N PRO A 115 11.65 -1.64 -0.22
CA PRO A 115 13.09 -1.43 -0.04
C PRO A 115 13.91 -2.71 0.01
N ARG A 116 13.48 -3.70 0.81
CA ARG A 116 14.18 -4.99 0.94
C ARG A 116 14.22 -5.75 -0.39
N LEU A 117 13.12 -5.76 -1.13
CA LEU A 117 13.06 -6.40 -2.46
C LEU A 117 13.98 -5.71 -3.48
N LEU A 118 13.94 -4.38 -3.52
CA LEU A 118 14.82 -3.59 -4.39
C LEU A 118 16.28 -3.87 -4.06
N TRP A 119 16.64 -3.79 -2.79
CA TRP A 119 18.01 -4.00 -2.32
C TRP A 119 18.52 -5.39 -2.67
N TRP A 120 17.80 -6.43 -2.28
CA TRP A 120 18.26 -7.80 -2.53
C TRP A 120 18.26 -8.16 -4.02
N SER A 121 17.41 -7.54 -4.84
CA SER A 121 17.48 -7.65 -6.29
C SER A 121 18.76 -7.02 -6.85
N LEU A 122 19.09 -5.80 -6.43
CA LEU A 122 20.35 -5.12 -6.80
C LEU A 122 21.56 -6.01 -6.44
N ARG A 123 21.63 -6.45 -5.18
CA ARG A 123 22.74 -7.26 -4.68
C ARG A 123 22.87 -8.60 -5.41
N ALA A 124 21.75 -9.27 -5.62
CA ALA A 124 21.72 -10.56 -6.33
C ALA A 124 22.18 -10.45 -7.78
N CYS A 125 21.94 -9.32 -8.43
CA CYS A 125 22.40 -9.00 -9.80
C CYS A 125 23.87 -8.53 -9.84
N GLY A 126 24.59 -8.49 -8.73
CA GLY A 126 26.00 -8.11 -8.67
C GLY A 126 26.25 -6.63 -8.41
N GLY A 127 25.21 -5.82 -8.18
CA GLY A 127 25.36 -4.43 -7.80
C GLY A 127 25.92 -4.25 -6.39
N GLY A 128 26.54 -3.10 -6.14
CA GLY A 128 27.09 -2.78 -4.82
C GLY A 128 28.24 -1.78 -4.82
N ASP A 129 28.56 -1.13 -5.93
CA ASP A 129 29.42 0.04 -5.86
C ASP A 129 28.71 1.22 -5.17
N ARG A 130 29.48 2.24 -4.76
CA ARG A 130 28.93 3.38 -4.00
C ARG A 130 27.81 4.13 -4.73
N ALA A 131 27.90 4.27 -6.05
CA ALA A 131 26.87 4.96 -6.83
C ALA A 131 25.57 4.16 -6.84
N GLN A 132 25.68 2.84 -7.04
CA GLN A 132 24.53 1.92 -7.02
C GLN A 132 23.91 1.83 -5.63
N VAL A 133 24.70 1.82 -4.53
CA VAL A 133 24.19 1.82 -3.16
C VAL A 133 23.39 3.09 -2.89
N ARG A 134 23.95 4.27 -3.19
CA ARG A 134 23.25 5.56 -3.02
C ARG A 134 21.98 5.62 -3.85
N ALA A 135 22.03 5.19 -5.11
CA ALA A 135 20.86 5.16 -5.99
C ALA A 135 19.78 4.21 -5.47
N ALA A 136 20.16 3.03 -4.99
CA ALA A 136 19.22 2.06 -4.42
C ALA A 136 18.55 2.58 -3.15
N LEU A 137 19.29 3.22 -2.25
CA LEU A 137 18.73 3.81 -1.02
C LEU A 137 17.78 4.98 -1.33
N ARG A 138 18.11 5.84 -2.29
CA ARG A 138 17.20 6.92 -2.76
C ARG A 138 15.95 6.35 -3.44
N ALA A 139 16.09 5.36 -4.32
CA ALA A 139 14.95 4.70 -4.95
C ALA A 139 14.05 3.99 -3.91
N ALA A 140 14.66 3.37 -2.90
CA ALA A 140 13.95 2.76 -1.78
C ALA A 140 13.18 3.81 -0.94
N ALA A 141 13.79 4.97 -0.67
CA ALA A 141 13.12 6.09 0.00
C ALA A 141 11.93 6.62 -0.82
N ALA A 142 12.10 6.79 -2.13
CA ALA A 142 11.03 7.20 -3.03
C ALA A 142 9.85 6.18 -3.04
N LEU A 143 10.14 4.87 -3.00
CA LEU A 143 9.09 3.84 -2.89
C LEU A 143 8.32 3.92 -1.58
N GLU A 144 8.95 4.31 -0.47
CA GLU A 144 8.27 4.48 0.82
C GLU A 144 7.44 5.77 0.85
N LEU A 145 7.88 6.84 0.22
CA LEU A 145 7.08 8.06 0.03
C LEU A 145 5.87 7.80 -0.87
N LEU A 146 6.05 7.08 -1.97
CA LEU A 146 4.94 6.63 -2.83
C LEU A 146 3.95 5.75 -2.07
N GLN A 147 4.45 4.87 -1.17
CA GLN A 147 3.60 4.08 -0.28
C GLN A 147 2.83 4.96 0.71
N THR A 148 3.43 6.04 1.20
CA THR A 148 2.75 7.00 2.07
C THR A 148 1.59 7.66 1.35
N CYS A 149 1.83 8.16 0.13
CA CYS A 149 0.77 8.68 -0.75
C CYS A 149 -0.38 7.66 -0.90
N ALA A 150 -0.05 6.43 -1.32
CA ALA A 150 -1.04 5.39 -1.57
C ALA A 150 -1.89 5.08 -0.32
N LEU A 151 -1.27 4.97 0.86
CA LEU A 151 -1.97 4.63 2.09
C LEU A 151 -2.82 5.79 2.63
N VAL A 152 -2.33 7.03 2.53
CA VAL A 152 -3.07 8.22 3.00
C VAL A 152 -4.30 8.46 2.13
N HIS A 153 -4.18 8.30 0.82
CA HIS A 153 -5.32 8.38 -0.10
C HIS A 153 -6.31 7.22 0.07
N ASP A 154 -5.81 5.99 0.25
CA ASP A 154 -6.61 4.78 0.51
C ASP A 154 -7.48 4.96 1.78
N ASP A 155 -6.89 5.50 2.87
CA ASP A 155 -7.61 5.78 4.11
C ASP A 155 -8.79 6.75 3.93
N VAL A 156 -8.67 7.75 3.05
CA VAL A 156 -9.77 8.67 2.73
C VAL A 156 -10.83 7.97 1.89
N MET A 157 -10.41 7.21 0.86
CA MET A 157 -11.33 6.50 -0.05
C MET A 157 -12.14 5.42 0.66
N ASP A 158 -11.52 4.72 1.62
CA ASP A 158 -12.14 3.65 2.41
C ASP A 158 -12.80 4.19 3.70
N ALA A 159 -12.73 5.52 3.98
CA ALA A 159 -13.15 6.14 5.23
C ALA A 159 -12.57 5.44 6.48
N ALA A 160 -11.35 4.96 6.39
CA ALA A 160 -10.67 4.18 7.42
C ALA A 160 -10.25 5.07 8.59
N ALA A 161 -10.86 4.91 9.76
CA ALA A 161 -10.56 5.73 10.94
C ALA A 161 -9.16 5.47 11.53
N VAL A 162 -8.59 4.28 11.30
CA VAL A 162 -7.35 3.82 11.95
C VAL A 162 -6.40 3.20 10.92
N ARG A 163 -5.13 3.57 10.97
CA ARG A 163 -4.03 2.98 10.21
C ARG A 163 -2.87 2.60 11.12
N ARG A 164 -2.42 1.33 11.07
CA ARG A 164 -1.32 0.81 11.91
C ARG A 164 -1.52 1.08 13.41
N GLY A 165 -2.74 0.88 13.91
CA GLY A 165 -3.10 1.07 15.32
C GLY A 165 -3.19 2.53 15.78
N ARG A 166 -3.17 3.51 14.87
CA ARG A 166 -3.29 4.95 15.15
C ARG A 166 -4.39 5.57 14.32
N PRO A 167 -4.91 6.75 14.71
CA PRO A 167 -5.83 7.48 13.84
C PRO A 167 -5.22 7.70 12.45
N ALA A 168 -6.01 7.44 11.41
CA ALA A 168 -5.66 7.80 10.04
C ALA A 168 -5.43 9.32 9.93
N LEU A 169 -4.64 9.79 8.96
CA LEU A 169 -4.24 11.19 8.88
C LEU A 169 -5.45 12.13 8.85
N HIS A 170 -6.46 11.81 8.01
CA HIS A 170 -7.70 12.60 7.93
C HIS A 170 -8.46 12.63 9.26
N ALA A 171 -8.51 11.52 10.00
CA ALA A 171 -9.17 11.44 11.30
C ALA A 171 -8.41 12.24 12.36
N ALA A 172 -7.07 12.19 12.34
CA ALA A 172 -6.22 12.94 13.25
C ALA A 172 -6.34 14.46 13.05
N VAL A 173 -6.39 14.93 11.79
CA VAL A 173 -6.61 16.35 11.49
C VAL A 173 -8.03 16.77 11.87
N ALA A 174 -9.04 15.96 11.55
CA ALA A 174 -10.42 16.25 11.95
C ALA A 174 -10.57 16.39 13.48
N ALA A 175 -9.90 15.53 14.25
CA ALA A 175 -9.90 15.61 15.71
C ALA A 175 -9.20 16.87 16.24
N GLN A 176 -8.11 17.30 15.62
CA GLN A 176 -7.38 18.54 16.02
C GLN A 176 -8.24 19.80 15.88
N TYR A 177 -9.15 19.83 14.90
CA TYR A 177 -10.01 20.98 14.61
C TYR A 177 -11.48 20.75 14.97
N GLY A 178 -11.76 19.74 15.80
CA GLY A 178 -13.12 19.26 16.08
C GLY A 178 -13.94 20.08 17.06
N ASP A 179 -13.38 21.09 17.73
CA ASP A 179 -14.06 21.92 18.73
C ASP A 179 -15.19 22.80 18.17
N GLY A 180 -15.31 22.87 16.83
CA GLY A 180 -16.33 23.64 16.13
C GLY A 180 -17.46 22.77 15.54
N ALA A 181 -17.69 22.87 14.21
CA ALA A 181 -18.68 22.08 13.50
C ALA A 181 -18.07 20.74 13.04
N PRO A 182 -18.52 19.58 13.55
CA PRO A 182 -17.91 18.27 13.25
C PRO A 182 -17.83 17.94 11.76
N ALA A 183 -18.84 18.34 10.97
CA ALA A 183 -18.84 18.12 9.52
C ALA A 183 -17.75 18.94 8.78
N THR A 184 -17.49 20.16 9.25
CA THR A 184 -16.43 21.02 8.70
C THR A 184 -15.05 20.47 9.05
N ALA A 185 -14.84 20.03 10.30
CA ALA A 185 -13.61 19.41 10.75
C ALA A 185 -13.30 18.11 9.96
N ARG A 186 -14.30 17.27 9.73
CA ARG A 186 -14.14 16.06 8.90
C ARG A 186 -13.73 16.41 7.47
N ARG A 187 -14.40 17.37 6.83
CA ARG A 187 -14.05 17.82 5.47
C ARG A 187 -12.63 18.39 5.40
N LEU A 188 -12.22 19.15 6.42
CA LEU A 188 -10.85 19.65 6.53
C LEU A 188 -9.86 18.48 6.61
N GLY A 189 -10.14 17.48 7.45
CA GLY A 189 -9.32 16.28 7.58
C GLY A 189 -9.15 15.52 6.27
N GLU A 190 -10.26 15.28 5.56
CA GLU A 190 -10.25 14.63 4.24
C GLU A 190 -9.42 15.45 3.22
N SER A 191 -9.60 16.76 3.16
CA SER A 191 -8.85 17.65 2.26
C SER A 191 -7.36 17.69 2.62
N ALA A 192 -7.02 17.77 3.91
CA ALA A 192 -5.62 17.74 4.37
C ALA A 192 -4.94 16.42 4.02
N ALA A 193 -5.65 15.30 4.12
CA ALA A 193 -5.10 14.00 3.75
C ALA A 193 -4.87 13.86 2.23
N VAL A 194 -5.75 14.40 1.39
CA VAL A 194 -5.52 14.47 -0.06
C VAL A 194 -4.24 15.27 -0.35
N LEU A 195 -4.10 16.46 0.23
CA LEU A 195 -2.90 17.30 0.06
C LEU A 195 -1.64 16.63 0.63
N ALA A 196 -1.73 15.91 1.73
CA ALA A 196 -0.61 15.15 2.30
C ALA A 196 -0.17 14.00 1.39
N GLY A 197 -1.11 13.32 0.75
CA GLY A 197 -0.80 12.30 -0.25
C GLY A 197 -0.12 12.88 -1.50
N ASP A 198 -0.62 14.02 -2.00
CA ASP A 198 -0.02 14.73 -3.13
C ASP A 198 1.40 15.20 -2.79
N LEU A 199 1.63 15.73 -1.57
CA LEU A 199 2.95 16.15 -1.10
C LEU A 199 3.92 14.96 -1.02
N ALA A 200 3.46 13.83 -0.50
CA ALA A 200 4.27 12.61 -0.45
C ALA A 200 4.65 12.11 -1.86
N LEU A 201 3.74 12.19 -2.83
CA LEU A 201 4.00 11.86 -4.23
C LEU A 201 5.00 12.83 -4.86
N ALA A 202 4.84 14.14 -4.63
CA ALA A 202 5.77 15.15 -5.12
C ALA A 202 7.19 14.90 -4.58
N TRP A 203 7.33 14.69 -3.27
CA TRP A 203 8.63 14.38 -2.66
C TRP A 203 9.24 13.07 -3.17
N ALA A 204 8.40 12.06 -3.50
CA ALA A 204 8.87 10.82 -4.13
C ALA A 204 9.42 11.08 -5.53
N ASP A 205 8.74 11.91 -6.34
CA ASP A 205 9.17 12.26 -7.69
C ASP A 205 10.44 13.13 -7.69
N ASP A 206 10.54 14.09 -6.77
CA ASP A 206 11.75 14.87 -6.57
C ASP A 206 12.95 13.98 -6.23
N THR A 207 12.75 13.02 -5.30
CA THR A 207 13.81 12.07 -4.89
C THR A 207 14.31 11.22 -6.06
N VAL A 208 13.42 10.80 -6.95
CA VAL A 208 13.80 10.06 -8.18
C VAL A 208 14.47 11.00 -9.17
N THR A 209 14.02 12.23 -9.32
CA THR A 209 14.63 13.22 -10.21
C THR A 209 16.07 13.52 -9.79
N GLU A 210 16.31 13.70 -8.49
CA GLU A 210 17.65 13.87 -7.92
C GLU A 210 18.54 12.65 -8.18
N LEU A 211 17.98 11.42 -7.96
CA LEU A 211 18.69 10.17 -8.29
C LEU A 211 19.11 10.12 -9.77
N LEU A 212 18.21 10.54 -10.67
CA LEU A 212 18.47 10.50 -12.11
C LEU A 212 19.49 11.57 -12.54
N ALA A 213 19.48 12.75 -11.91
CA ALA A 213 20.45 13.82 -12.14
C ALA A 213 21.87 13.40 -11.72
N ASP A 214 21.99 12.69 -10.60
CA ASP A 214 23.25 12.16 -10.08
C ASP A 214 23.66 10.81 -10.74
N GLY A 215 22.90 10.38 -11.75
CA GLY A 215 23.01 9.03 -12.33
C GLY A 215 24.19 8.84 -13.31
N ALA A 216 25.13 9.77 -13.42
CA ALA A 216 26.30 9.66 -14.33
C ALA A 216 27.19 8.43 -14.05
N ASP A 217 27.29 8.05 -12.79
CA ASP A 217 28.12 6.91 -12.33
C ASP A 217 27.34 5.57 -12.35
N LEU A 218 26.08 5.56 -12.78
CA LEU A 218 25.31 4.33 -12.91
C LEU A 218 25.65 3.57 -14.20
N PRO A 219 25.37 2.25 -14.28
CA PRO A 219 25.55 1.48 -15.50
C PRO A 219 24.86 2.12 -16.71
N PRO A 220 25.41 2.02 -17.91
CA PRO A 220 24.87 2.68 -19.10
C PRO A 220 23.38 2.42 -19.32
N GLY A 221 22.58 3.48 -19.43
CA GLY A 221 21.15 3.42 -19.62
C GLY A 221 20.34 3.03 -18.38
N ALA A 222 20.95 2.81 -17.21
CA ALA A 222 20.24 2.45 -15.98
C ALA A 222 19.33 3.59 -15.53
N ALA A 223 19.78 4.84 -15.53
CA ALA A 223 18.96 6.00 -15.17
C ALA A 223 17.69 6.10 -16.03
N ARG A 224 17.81 5.99 -17.36
CA ARG A 224 16.65 6.02 -18.26
C ARG A 224 15.67 4.87 -17.98
N ARG A 225 16.16 3.64 -17.82
CA ARG A 225 15.31 2.48 -17.49
C ARG A 225 14.66 2.62 -16.12
N ALA A 226 15.39 3.11 -15.11
CA ALA A 226 14.83 3.37 -13.78
C ALA A 226 13.67 4.39 -13.84
N HIS A 227 13.82 5.46 -14.63
CA HIS A 227 12.74 6.42 -14.89
C HIS A 227 11.51 5.77 -15.55
N GLU A 228 11.72 4.92 -16.56
CA GLU A 228 10.63 4.18 -17.21
C GLU A 228 9.89 3.26 -16.23
N VAL A 229 10.61 2.54 -15.39
CA VAL A 229 10.02 1.69 -14.33
C VAL A 229 9.26 2.54 -13.31
N TRP A 230 9.84 3.64 -12.86
CA TRP A 230 9.20 4.57 -11.91
C TRP A 230 7.88 5.13 -12.45
N ARG A 231 7.87 5.63 -13.69
CA ARG A 231 6.68 6.13 -14.36
C ARG A 231 5.59 5.05 -14.45
N THR A 232 5.97 3.84 -14.83
CA THR A 232 5.05 2.70 -14.95
C THR A 232 4.48 2.31 -13.60
N THR A 233 5.31 2.26 -12.55
CA THR A 233 4.91 1.94 -11.17
C THR A 233 3.78 2.84 -10.67
N ARG A 234 3.90 4.15 -10.84
CA ARG A 234 2.89 5.13 -10.42
C ARG A 234 1.56 4.93 -11.16
N THR A 235 1.63 4.78 -12.49
CA THR A 235 0.44 4.58 -13.31
C THR A 235 -0.28 3.28 -12.96
N GLU A 236 0.46 2.19 -12.75
CA GLU A 236 -0.10 0.89 -12.36
C GLU A 236 -0.76 0.94 -10.98
N MET A 237 -0.13 1.63 -10.01
CA MET A 237 -0.68 1.82 -8.66
C MET A 237 -2.03 2.57 -8.72
N VAL A 238 -2.09 3.68 -9.43
CA VAL A 238 -3.33 4.47 -9.60
C VAL A 238 -4.40 3.67 -10.33
N ALA A 239 -4.04 2.96 -11.41
CA ALA A 239 -4.97 2.13 -12.16
C ALA A 239 -5.54 0.98 -11.29
N GLY A 240 -4.69 0.37 -10.46
CA GLY A 240 -5.09 -0.66 -9.51
C GLY A 240 -6.06 -0.14 -8.47
N GLN A 241 -5.77 1.02 -7.87
CA GLN A 241 -6.64 1.68 -6.91
C GLN A 241 -8.00 2.06 -7.52
N TYR A 242 -7.99 2.61 -8.75
CA TYR A 242 -9.24 2.91 -9.45
C TYR A 242 -10.11 1.67 -9.69
N LEU A 243 -9.49 0.53 -10.08
CA LEU A 243 -10.23 -0.72 -10.29
C LEU A 243 -10.84 -1.26 -8.99
N ASP A 244 -10.16 -1.05 -7.85
CA ASP A 244 -10.65 -1.44 -6.54
C ASP A 244 -11.89 -0.62 -6.15
N VAL A 245 -11.77 0.71 -6.12
CA VAL A 245 -12.89 1.63 -5.81
C VAL A 245 -14.06 1.45 -6.77
N GLN A 246 -13.81 1.33 -8.09
CA GLN A 246 -14.85 1.13 -9.09
C GLN A 246 -15.53 -0.24 -8.93
N GLY A 247 -14.76 -1.27 -8.51
CA GLY A 247 -15.31 -2.59 -8.22
C GLY A 247 -16.26 -2.58 -7.04
N GLN A 248 -15.92 -1.88 -5.96
CA GLN A 248 -16.79 -1.67 -4.79
C GLN A 248 -18.09 -0.96 -5.20
N ALA A 249 -17.97 0.17 -5.93
CA ALA A 249 -19.11 0.99 -6.32
C ALA A 249 -20.11 0.29 -7.28
N THR A 250 -19.63 -0.65 -8.10
CA THR A 250 -20.47 -1.29 -9.13
C THR A 250 -20.91 -2.71 -8.79
N ALA A 251 -20.47 -3.26 -7.68
CA ALA A 251 -20.70 -4.65 -7.27
C ALA A 251 -20.40 -5.70 -8.37
N ARG A 252 -19.52 -5.38 -9.34
CA ARG A 252 -19.15 -6.27 -10.46
C ARG A 252 -17.96 -7.14 -10.05
N HIS A 253 -18.23 -8.23 -9.36
CA HIS A 253 -17.25 -9.14 -8.80
C HIS A 253 -16.94 -10.30 -9.74
N THR A 254 -16.22 -10.06 -10.86
CA THR A 254 -15.71 -11.16 -11.68
C THR A 254 -14.30 -11.54 -11.28
N VAL A 255 -14.00 -12.85 -11.35
CA VAL A 255 -12.66 -13.39 -11.04
C VAL A 255 -11.56 -12.68 -11.85
N ALA A 256 -11.78 -12.43 -13.14
CA ALA A 256 -10.82 -11.76 -14.01
C ALA A 256 -10.51 -10.32 -13.55
N ARG A 257 -11.53 -9.55 -13.14
CA ARG A 257 -11.34 -8.18 -12.62
C ARG A 257 -10.63 -8.17 -11.29
N ALA A 258 -11.02 -9.08 -10.37
CA ALA A 258 -10.35 -9.22 -9.07
C ALA A 258 -8.86 -9.53 -9.23
N VAL A 259 -8.49 -10.48 -10.10
CA VAL A 259 -7.07 -10.78 -10.41
C VAL A 259 -6.37 -9.55 -10.98
N ARG A 260 -6.99 -8.81 -11.91
CA ARG A 260 -6.36 -7.63 -12.51
C ARG A 260 -6.14 -6.51 -11.50
N ALA A 261 -7.12 -6.23 -10.63
CA ALA A 261 -6.98 -5.24 -9.55
C ALA A 261 -5.86 -5.66 -8.58
N ALA A 262 -5.86 -6.92 -8.12
CA ALA A 262 -4.81 -7.47 -7.25
C ALA A 262 -3.42 -7.40 -7.90
N CYS A 263 -3.30 -7.67 -9.20
CA CYS A 263 -2.03 -7.51 -9.91
C CYS A 263 -1.56 -6.06 -9.89
N LEU A 264 -2.38 -5.10 -10.32
CA LEU A 264 -1.97 -3.70 -10.48
C LEU A 264 -1.75 -3.01 -9.11
N LYS A 265 -2.70 -3.17 -8.17
CA LYS A 265 -2.62 -2.51 -6.86
C LYS A 265 -1.49 -3.09 -5.98
N SER A 266 -1.24 -4.38 -6.06
CA SER A 266 -0.36 -5.06 -5.10
C SER A 266 0.80 -5.80 -5.74
N ALA A 267 0.57 -6.73 -6.67
CA ALA A 267 1.63 -7.63 -7.15
C ALA A 267 2.73 -6.88 -7.91
N LEU A 268 2.36 -6.00 -8.84
CA LEU A 268 3.32 -5.20 -9.61
C LEU A 268 3.99 -4.18 -8.70
N TYR A 269 3.21 -3.32 -8.08
CA TYR A 269 3.69 -2.22 -7.27
C TYR A 269 4.54 -2.67 -6.06
N THR A 270 4.10 -3.73 -5.35
CA THR A 270 4.75 -4.14 -4.11
C THR A 270 5.95 -5.04 -4.32
N VAL A 271 5.96 -5.87 -5.38
CA VAL A 271 6.99 -6.89 -5.55
C VAL A 271 7.73 -6.78 -6.89
N GLU A 272 7.02 -6.77 -8.01
CA GLU A 272 7.66 -6.82 -9.34
C GLU A 272 8.51 -5.57 -9.60
N ARG A 273 7.95 -4.37 -9.42
CA ARG A 273 8.65 -3.11 -9.72
C ARG A 273 9.84 -2.83 -8.81
N PRO A 274 9.79 -3.08 -7.49
CA PRO A 274 11.01 -3.03 -6.66
C PRO A 274 12.12 -3.98 -7.13
N LEU A 275 11.78 -5.21 -7.53
CA LEU A 275 12.77 -6.15 -8.09
C LEU A 275 13.36 -5.64 -9.40
N GLU A 276 12.52 -5.11 -10.29
CA GLU A 276 12.94 -4.53 -11.57
C GLU A 276 13.87 -3.34 -11.37
N LEU A 277 13.53 -2.41 -10.46
CA LEU A 277 14.39 -1.27 -10.12
C LEU A 277 15.75 -1.72 -9.61
N GLY A 278 15.81 -2.69 -8.70
CA GLY A 278 17.07 -3.23 -8.22
C GLY A 278 17.94 -3.84 -9.32
N ALA A 279 17.33 -4.65 -10.20
CA ALA A 279 18.02 -5.24 -11.36
C ALA A 279 18.51 -4.17 -12.34
N VAL A 280 17.70 -3.14 -12.61
CA VAL A 280 18.07 -2.02 -13.51
C VAL A 280 19.24 -1.22 -12.95
N LEU A 281 19.23 -0.88 -11.66
CA LEU A 281 20.31 -0.15 -10.99
C LEU A 281 21.61 -0.96 -10.94
N ALA A 282 21.52 -2.29 -10.87
CA ALA A 282 22.68 -3.18 -10.98
C ALA A 282 23.23 -3.29 -12.42
N GLY A 283 22.52 -2.79 -13.42
CA GLY A 283 22.90 -2.98 -14.83
C GLY A 283 22.64 -4.41 -15.34
N ALA A 284 21.73 -5.14 -14.72
CA ALA A 284 21.46 -6.52 -15.09
C ALA A 284 20.99 -6.68 -16.53
N GLU A 285 21.36 -7.83 -17.12
CA GLU A 285 20.89 -8.24 -18.46
C GLU A 285 19.35 -8.28 -18.51
N ALA A 286 18.79 -7.95 -19.68
CA ALA A 286 17.35 -7.92 -19.87
C ALA A 286 16.66 -9.28 -19.62
N SER A 287 17.37 -10.39 -19.84
CA SER A 287 16.92 -11.76 -19.53
C SER A 287 16.73 -11.96 -18.04
N VAL A 288 17.70 -11.54 -17.22
CA VAL A 288 17.69 -11.59 -15.75
C VAL A 288 16.59 -10.70 -15.21
N ALA A 289 16.52 -9.44 -15.66
CA ALA A 289 15.47 -8.51 -15.23
C ALA A 289 14.07 -9.09 -15.50
N ARG A 290 13.83 -9.65 -16.70
CA ARG A 290 12.55 -10.31 -17.02
C ARG A 290 12.25 -11.54 -16.15
N ALA A 291 13.25 -12.32 -15.78
CA ALA A 291 13.07 -13.46 -14.88
C ALA A 291 12.67 -12.99 -13.47
N LEU A 292 13.30 -11.94 -12.95
CA LEU A 292 12.95 -11.32 -11.68
C LEU A 292 11.55 -10.66 -11.70
N CYS A 293 11.16 -10.00 -12.79
CA CYS A 293 9.79 -9.49 -12.98
C CYS A 293 8.75 -10.62 -12.91
N ARG A 294 9.00 -11.76 -13.59
CA ARG A 294 8.11 -12.93 -13.51
C ARG A 294 8.04 -13.52 -12.10
N ALA A 295 9.18 -13.59 -11.41
CA ALA A 295 9.23 -14.02 -10.01
C ALA A 295 8.41 -13.07 -9.13
N GLY A 296 8.60 -11.76 -9.28
CA GLY A 296 7.91 -10.70 -8.56
C GLY A 296 6.40 -10.74 -8.77
N ARG A 297 5.96 -10.90 -10.01
CA ARG A 297 4.53 -11.01 -10.33
C ARG A 297 3.88 -12.22 -9.67
N CYS A 298 4.54 -13.37 -9.71
CA CYS A 298 4.04 -14.57 -9.07
C CYS A 298 4.00 -14.42 -7.54
N ALA A 299 5.09 -13.95 -6.92
CA ALA A 299 5.15 -13.76 -5.47
C ALA A 299 4.18 -12.69 -4.98
N GLY A 300 4.07 -11.57 -5.70
CA GLY A 300 3.18 -10.47 -5.35
C GLY A 300 1.70 -10.84 -5.47
N LEU A 301 1.33 -11.65 -6.47
CA LEU A 301 -0.03 -12.17 -6.54
C LEU A 301 -0.31 -13.17 -5.41
N ALA A 302 0.64 -14.06 -5.08
CA ALA A 302 0.50 -14.96 -3.94
C ALA A 302 0.36 -14.19 -2.62
N PHE A 303 1.14 -13.11 -2.45
CA PHE A 303 1.06 -12.21 -1.30
C PHE A 303 -0.34 -11.60 -1.15
N GLN A 304 -0.93 -11.04 -2.23
CA GLN A 304 -2.26 -10.46 -2.18
C GLN A 304 -3.34 -11.51 -1.88
N LEU A 305 -3.28 -12.67 -2.55
CA LEU A 305 -4.24 -13.75 -2.26
C LEU A 305 -4.14 -14.24 -0.82
N ARG A 306 -2.97 -14.18 -0.21
CA ARG A 306 -2.77 -14.48 1.21
C ARG A 306 -3.39 -13.40 2.10
N ASP A 307 -3.20 -12.13 1.76
CA ASP A 307 -3.79 -11.00 2.49
C ASP A 307 -5.33 -11.10 2.49
N ASP A 308 -5.93 -11.42 1.34
CA ASP A 308 -7.39 -11.65 1.20
C ASP A 308 -7.88 -12.82 2.10
N LEU A 309 -7.11 -13.90 2.22
CA LEU A 309 -7.42 -15.03 3.13
C LEU A 309 -7.26 -14.62 4.60
N ASP A 310 -6.17 -13.92 4.93
CA ASP A 310 -5.85 -13.50 6.29
C ASP A 310 -6.89 -12.49 6.80
N ASP A 311 -7.40 -11.58 5.95
CA ASP A 311 -8.50 -10.67 6.34
C ASP A 311 -9.72 -11.44 6.83
N LEU A 312 -10.08 -12.55 6.18
CA LEU A 312 -11.27 -13.30 6.54
C LEU A 312 -11.04 -14.35 7.63
N PHE A 313 -9.88 -15.03 7.65
CA PHE A 313 -9.64 -16.25 8.44
C PHE A 313 -8.58 -16.10 9.53
N ALA A 314 -7.70 -15.10 9.48
CA ALA A 314 -6.66 -14.97 10.50
C ALA A 314 -7.23 -14.42 11.82
N ASP A 315 -6.57 -14.79 12.92
CA ASP A 315 -6.88 -14.28 14.25
C ASP A 315 -6.55 -12.77 14.32
N PRO A 316 -7.51 -11.92 14.72
CA PRO A 316 -7.27 -10.49 14.95
C PRO A 316 -6.12 -10.21 15.93
N GLY A 317 -5.89 -11.10 16.90
CA GLY A 317 -4.77 -10.99 17.85
C GLY A 317 -3.40 -11.13 17.18
N VAL A 318 -3.33 -11.87 16.05
CA VAL A 318 -2.11 -12.06 15.26
C VAL A 318 -1.93 -10.95 14.22
N THR A 319 -3.03 -10.56 13.56
CA THR A 319 -2.99 -9.57 12.47
C THR A 319 -3.00 -8.12 12.96
N GLY A 320 -3.46 -7.89 14.19
CA GLY A 320 -3.65 -6.55 14.75
C GLY A 320 -4.78 -5.75 14.08
N LYS A 321 -5.64 -6.41 13.27
CA LYS A 321 -6.78 -5.81 12.57
C LYS A 321 -8.06 -6.62 12.82
N PRO A 322 -9.24 -5.98 12.86
CA PRO A 322 -10.51 -6.72 12.89
C PRO A 322 -10.65 -7.58 11.63
N SER A 323 -11.11 -8.84 11.79
CA SER A 323 -11.36 -9.73 10.65
C SER A 323 -12.54 -9.26 9.79
N GLY A 324 -12.50 -9.54 8.49
CA GLY A 324 -13.60 -9.37 7.54
C GLY A 324 -13.82 -7.91 7.12
N GLY A 325 -12.77 -7.11 7.14
CA GLY A 325 -12.79 -5.73 6.62
C GLY A 325 -13.22 -5.69 5.16
N ASP A 326 -12.60 -6.51 4.32
CA ASP A 326 -12.90 -6.59 2.89
C ASP A 326 -14.35 -6.98 2.60
N VAL A 327 -14.95 -7.85 3.42
CA VAL A 327 -16.36 -8.23 3.29
C VAL A 327 -17.28 -7.06 3.64
N ARG A 328 -16.99 -6.34 4.75
CA ARG A 328 -17.80 -5.20 5.18
C ARG A 328 -17.72 -4.02 4.21
N GLU A 329 -16.55 -3.79 3.64
CA GLU A 329 -16.30 -2.74 2.64
C GLU A 329 -16.80 -3.13 1.25
N GLY A 330 -17.17 -4.40 1.03
CA GLY A 330 -17.63 -4.90 -0.27
C GLY A 330 -16.52 -4.98 -1.31
N LYS A 331 -15.25 -5.16 -0.88
CA LYS A 331 -14.11 -5.25 -1.80
C LYS A 331 -14.25 -6.45 -2.73
N PRO A 332 -14.03 -6.28 -4.04
CA PRO A 332 -14.09 -7.36 -5.04
C PRO A 332 -12.84 -8.22 -5.00
N THR A 333 -12.53 -8.83 -3.84
CA THR A 333 -11.36 -9.71 -3.69
C THR A 333 -11.46 -10.95 -4.56
N TYR A 334 -10.30 -11.55 -4.88
CA TYR A 334 -10.28 -12.81 -5.62
C TYR A 334 -11.03 -13.92 -4.88
N LEU A 335 -10.89 -14.00 -3.56
CA LEU A 335 -11.55 -14.97 -2.72
C LEU A 335 -13.08 -14.89 -2.85
N MET A 336 -13.64 -13.69 -2.69
CA MET A 336 -15.09 -13.46 -2.76
C MET A 336 -15.64 -13.68 -4.17
N ALA A 337 -14.92 -13.23 -5.21
CA ALA A 337 -15.30 -13.43 -6.60
C ALA A 337 -15.31 -14.93 -6.98
N LEU A 338 -14.32 -15.71 -6.51
CA LEU A 338 -14.26 -17.15 -6.74
C LEU A 338 -15.37 -17.89 -5.99
N THR A 339 -15.64 -17.51 -4.73
CA THR A 339 -16.73 -18.09 -3.92
C THR A 339 -18.06 -17.92 -4.64
N ARG A 340 -18.37 -16.71 -5.07
CA ARG A 340 -19.60 -16.42 -5.82
C ARG A 340 -19.68 -17.18 -7.14
N ALA A 341 -18.59 -17.22 -7.91
CA ALA A 341 -18.55 -17.95 -9.18
C ALA A 341 -18.81 -19.46 -9.00
N ARG A 342 -18.30 -20.05 -7.93
CA ARG A 342 -18.56 -21.48 -7.59
C ARG A 342 -19.99 -21.71 -7.15
N ALA A 343 -20.54 -20.84 -6.28
CA ALA A 343 -21.93 -20.94 -5.86
C ALA A 343 -22.90 -20.83 -7.06
N VAL A 344 -22.64 -19.92 -8.00
CA VAL A 344 -23.40 -19.83 -9.26
C VAL A 344 -23.25 -21.10 -10.10
N GLY A 345 -22.04 -21.62 -10.24
CA GLY A 345 -21.75 -22.82 -11.05
C GLY A 345 -22.40 -24.10 -10.51
N THR A 346 -22.61 -24.20 -9.19
CA THR A 346 -23.29 -25.35 -8.54
C THR A 346 -24.78 -25.11 -8.30
N GLY A 347 -25.30 -23.91 -8.56
CA GLY A 347 -26.69 -23.54 -8.27
C GLY A 347 -26.99 -23.41 -6.78
N ASP A 348 -25.97 -23.16 -5.94
CA ASP A 348 -26.11 -23.01 -4.48
C ASP A 348 -26.75 -21.65 -4.13
N ARG A 349 -28.09 -21.65 -4.06
CA ARG A 349 -28.87 -20.47 -3.71
C ARG A 349 -28.59 -19.96 -2.31
N HIS A 350 -28.41 -20.88 -1.34
CA HIS A 350 -28.15 -20.49 0.04
C HIS A 350 -26.81 -19.73 0.16
N ALA A 351 -25.75 -20.22 -0.49
CA ALA A 351 -24.48 -19.51 -0.53
C ALA A 351 -24.61 -18.11 -1.15
N LEU A 352 -25.37 -17.97 -2.24
CA LEU A 352 -25.62 -16.66 -2.87
C LEU A 352 -26.39 -15.71 -1.97
N GLU A 353 -27.45 -16.18 -1.28
CA GLU A 353 -28.22 -15.37 -0.31
C GLU A 353 -27.35 -14.88 0.84
N VAL A 354 -26.47 -15.74 1.40
CA VAL A 354 -25.53 -15.34 2.47
C VAL A 354 -24.56 -14.26 1.98
N LEU A 355 -23.99 -14.42 0.77
CA LEU A 355 -23.07 -13.45 0.20
C LEU A 355 -23.76 -12.10 -0.09
N ASP A 356 -25.00 -12.12 -0.64
CA ASP A 356 -25.76 -10.91 -0.95
C ASP A 356 -26.21 -10.15 0.31
N ALA A 357 -26.44 -10.88 1.41
CA ALA A 357 -26.77 -10.27 2.70
C ALA A 357 -25.58 -9.70 3.48
N ALA A 358 -24.35 -10.15 3.18
CA ALA A 358 -23.17 -9.83 3.97
C ALA A 358 -22.22 -8.85 3.31
N VAL A 359 -21.99 -8.95 1.99
CA VAL A 359 -20.97 -8.17 1.28
C VAL A 359 -21.39 -6.71 1.17
N GLY A 360 -20.51 -5.79 1.58
CA GLY A 360 -20.77 -4.33 1.57
C GLY A 360 -21.61 -3.86 2.76
N ARG A 361 -21.74 -4.66 3.82
CA ARG A 361 -22.49 -4.29 5.02
C ARG A 361 -21.52 -3.91 6.14
N ALA A 362 -21.37 -2.60 6.34
CA ALA A 362 -20.49 -2.07 7.40
C ALA A 362 -20.89 -2.54 8.80
N ASP A 363 -22.19 -2.81 9.02
CA ASP A 363 -22.79 -3.30 10.27
C ASP A 363 -22.79 -4.84 10.40
N LEU A 364 -22.06 -5.56 9.52
CA LEU A 364 -22.00 -7.02 9.54
C LEU A 364 -21.50 -7.54 10.90
N THR A 365 -22.35 -8.34 11.56
CA THR A 365 -22.02 -8.94 12.86
C THR A 365 -21.01 -10.08 12.76
N GLY A 366 -20.40 -10.48 13.88
CA GLY A 366 -19.52 -11.65 13.94
C GLY A 366 -20.20 -12.92 13.41
N ALA A 367 -21.43 -13.18 13.82
CA ALA A 367 -22.21 -14.33 13.33
C ALA A 367 -22.51 -14.25 11.82
N GLY A 368 -22.68 -13.04 11.27
CA GLY A 368 -22.79 -12.83 9.82
C GLY A 368 -21.49 -13.18 9.09
N LEU A 369 -20.35 -12.76 9.65
CA LEU A 369 -19.04 -13.07 9.11
C LEU A 369 -18.73 -14.58 9.16
N ASP A 370 -19.13 -15.26 10.24
CA ASP A 370 -18.95 -16.71 10.36
C ASP A 370 -19.73 -17.46 9.27
N ARG A 371 -20.97 -17.05 8.96
CA ARG A 371 -21.72 -17.62 7.83
C ARG A 371 -21.01 -17.40 6.48
N VAL A 372 -20.35 -16.25 6.27
CA VAL A 372 -19.53 -16.04 5.06
C VAL A 372 -18.35 -17.00 5.04
N ARG A 373 -17.66 -17.22 6.16
CA ARG A 373 -16.56 -18.18 6.28
C ARG A 373 -17.02 -19.60 5.92
N ASP A 374 -18.16 -20.01 6.46
CA ASP A 374 -18.73 -21.33 6.17
C ASP A 374 -19.02 -21.52 4.67
N VAL A 375 -19.58 -20.50 4.01
CA VAL A 375 -19.83 -20.50 2.56
C VAL A 375 -18.53 -20.58 1.77
N VAL A 376 -17.49 -19.80 2.15
CA VAL A 376 -16.19 -19.83 1.48
C VAL A 376 -15.54 -21.22 1.59
N VAL A 377 -15.67 -21.86 2.75
CA VAL A 377 -15.17 -23.24 2.96
C VAL A 377 -16.02 -24.25 2.20
N ALA A 378 -17.35 -24.23 2.33
CA ALA A 378 -18.27 -25.19 1.72
C ALA A 378 -18.18 -25.19 0.18
N THR A 379 -18.00 -24.01 -0.45
CA THR A 379 -17.78 -23.91 -1.90
C THR A 379 -16.39 -24.40 -2.34
N GLY A 380 -15.47 -24.71 -1.40
CA GLY A 380 -14.08 -25.09 -1.66
C GLY A 380 -13.25 -23.92 -2.24
N ALA A 381 -13.72 -22.67 -2.11
CA ALA A 381 -12.98 -21.51 -2.60
C ALA A 381 -11.70 -21.29 -1.80
N ARG A 382 -11.72 -21.49 -0.47
CA ARG A 382 -10.53 -21.42 0.39
C ARG A 382 -9.41 -22.32 -0.11
N ASP A 383 -9.68 -23.63 -0.27
CA ASP A 383 -8.68 -24.62 -0.69
C ASP A 383 -8.11 -24.31 -2.08
N ALA A 384 -8.97 -23.80 -2.98
CA ALA A 384 -8.54 -23.40 -4.32
C ALA A 384 -7.59 -22.20 -4.29
N VAL A 385 -7.83 -21.21 -3.41
CA VAL A 385 -6.96 -20.06 -3.22
C VAL A 385 -5.64 -20.48 -2.57
N GLU A 386 -5.66 -21.33 -1.54
CA GLU A 386 -4.44 -21.85 -0.89
C GLU A 386 -3.58 -22.66 -1.88
N THR A 387 -4.22 -23.52 -2.69
CA THR A 387 -3.54 -24.25 -3.76
C THR A 387 -2.91 -23.29 -4.78
N ARG A 388 -3.61 -22.22 -5.16
CA ARG A 388 -3.10 -21.21 -6.09
C ARG A 388 -1.91 -20.46 -5.50
N ILE A 389 -1.96 -20.05 -4.24
CA ILE A 389 -0.84 -19.42 -3.52
C ILE A 389 0.39 -20.31 -3.58
N THR A 390 0.25 -21.58 -3.20
CA THR A 390 1.36 -22.56 -3.22
C THR A 390 1.99 -22.72 -4.61
N ARG A 391 1.16 -22.78 -5.66
CA ARG A 391 1.66 -22.87 -7.05
C ARG A 391 2.40 -21.61 -7.48
N LEU A 392 1.87 -20.42 -7.14
CA LEU A 392 2.49 -19.14 -7.44
C LEU A 392 3.82 -18.96 -6.72
N SER A 393 3.88 -19.29 -5.42
CA SER A 393 5.11 -19.24 -4.62
C SER A 393 6.21 -20.13 -5.22
N ARG A 394 5.90 -21.39 -5.52
CA ARG A 394 6.84 -22.30 -6.17
C ARG A 394 7.31 -21.80 -7.53
N ARG A 395 6.42 -21.18 -8.31
CA ARG A 395 6.76 -20.60 -9.61
C ARG A 395 7.67 -19.38 -9.45
N ALA A 396 7.42 -18.52 -8.47
CA ALA A 396 8.26 -17.38 -8.14
C ALA A 396 9.70 -17.82 -7.85
N LEU A 397 9.87 -18.76 -6.91
CA LEU A 397 11.18 -19.29 -6.55
C LEU A 397 11.89 -19.95 -7.74
N ARG A 398 11.18 -20.67 -8.60
CA ARG A 398 11.74 -21.25 -9.83
C ARG A 398 12.28 -20.18 -10.78
N HIS A 399 11.57 -19.05 -10.95
CA HIS A 399 12.04 -17.94 -11.79
C HIS A 399 13.32 -17.30 -11.24
N VAL A 400 13.49 -17.21 -9.92
CA VAL A 400 14.75 -16.73 -9.31
C VAL A 400 15.91 -17.68 -9.58
N VAL A 401 15.67 -19.00 -9.53
CA VAL A 401 16.70 -19.99 -9.86
C VAL A 401 17.11 -19.90 -11.33
N LEU A 402 16.12 -19.78 -12.24
CA LEU A 402 16.36 -19.66 -13.67
C LEU A 402 16.99 -18.32 -14.10
N ALA A 403 17.05 -17.33 -13.20
CA ALA A 403 17.73 -16.06 -13.45
C ALA A 403 19.27 -16.16 -13.38
N GLU A 404 19.82 -17.28 -12.86
CA GLU A 404 21.27 -17.53 -12.75
C GLU A 404 22.02 -16.34 -12.16
N LEU A 405 21.53 -15.86 -11.00
CA LEU A 405 22.03 -14.65 -10.35
C LEU A 405 23.50 -14.79 -9.91
N PRO A 406 24.38 -13.80 -10.22
CA PRO A 406 25.82 -13.93 -10.03
C PRO A 406 26.28 -13.93 -8.55
N GLN A 407 25.42 -13.48 -7.61
CA GLN A 407 25.75 -13.38 -6.19
C GLN A 407 24.98 -14.40 -5.35
N PRO A 408 25.53 -15.58 -5.04
CA PRO A 408 24.77 -16.67 -4.40
C PRO A 408 24.17 -16.33 -3.03
N ARG A 409 24.88 -15.55 -2.19
CA ARG A 409 24.40 -15.13 -0.87
C ARG A 409 23.19 -14.20 -0.99
N ALA A 410 23.29 -13.18 -1.84
CA ALA A 410 22.20 -12.24 -2.07
C ALA A 410 21.00 -12.92 -2.77
N ALA A 411 21.26 -13.84 -3.70
CA ALA A 411 20.22 -14.65 -4.32
C ALA A 411 19.50 -15.56 -3.31
N ALA A 412 20.21 -16.05 -2.28
CA ALA A 412 19.60 -16.80 -1.19
C ALA A 412 18.70 -15.91 -0.33
N ALA A 413 19.18 -14.74 0.08
CA ALA A 413 18.38 -13.76 0.83
C ALA A 413 17.14 -13.30 0.06
N LEU A 414 17.26 -13.07 -1.26
CA LEU A 414 16.12 -12.75 -2.12
C LEU A 414 15.10 -13.89 -2.18
N ARG A 415 15.54 -15.14 -2.29
CA ARG A 415 14.65 -16.32 -2.29
C ARG A 415 13.94 -16.48 -0.95
N GLU A 416 14.65 -16.28 0.15
CA GLU A 416 14.08 -16.31 1.51
C GLU A 416 12.99 -15.25 1.66
N LEU A 417 13.28 -14.00 1.29
CA LEU A 417 12.32 -12.90 1.33
C LEU A 417 11.09 -13.18 0.47
N LEU A 418 11.26 -13.69 -0.75
CA LEU A 418 10.14 -14.05 -1.62
C LEU A 418 9.34 -15.23 -1.04
N GLY A 419 9.99 -16.19 -0.41
CA GLY A 419 9.36 -17.29 0.33
C GLY A 419 8.56 -16.81 1.52
N GLU A 420 9.12 -15.90 2.33
CA GLU A 420 8.45 -15.27 3.49
C GLU A 420 7.13 -14.58 3.09
N ILE A 421 7.12 -13.82 2.00
CA ILE A 421 5.94 -13.05 1.59
C ILE A 421 4.90 -13.86 0.82
N SER A 422 5.30 -14.92 0.13
CA SER A 422 4.42 -15.71 -0.76
C SER A 422 4.12 -17.11 -0.26
N GLY A 423 4.88 -17.60 0.73
CA GLY A 423 4.74 -18.96 1.26
C GLY A 423 3.57 -19.16 2.21
N PRO A 424 3.29 -20.40 2.60
CA PRO A 424 2.38 -20.68 3.70
C PRO A 424 2.93 -20.08 5.00
N ARG A 425 2.05 -19.51 5.83
CA ARG A 425 2.43 -19.13 7.20
C ARG A 425 2.24 -20.36 8.08
N ASP A 426 3.31 -20.82 8.74
CA ASP A 426 3.23 -21.84 9.77
C ASP A 426 2.43 -21.25 10.95
N GLY A 427 1.23 -21.74 11.19
CA GLY A 427 0.41 -21.31 12.31
C GLY A 427 -1.10 -21.27 12.09
N ALA A 428 -1.61 -21.47 10.87
CA ALA A 428 -3.05 -21.69 10.66
C ALA A 428 -3.41 -23.18 10.85
N ALA A 429 -3.09 -23.74 12.01
CA ALA A 429 -3.74 -24.97 12.47
C ALA A 429 -5.21 -24.62 12.73
N ALA A 430 -6.11 -25.13 11.88
CA ALA A 430 -7.54 -25.05 12.10
C ALA A 430 -7.88 -25.50 13.53
N PRO A 431 -8.72 -24.76 14.30
CA PRO A 431 -9.34 -25.34 15.46
C PRO A 431 -10.14 -26.55 14.99
N GLY A 432 -9.82 -27.71 15.55
CA GLY A 432 -10.35 -29.01 15.11
C GLY A 432 -11.86 -29.03 15.08
N HIS A 433 -12.41 -28.88 13.90
CA HIS A 433 -13.77 -29.32 13.62
C HIS A 433 -13.65 -30.79 13.19
N ARG A 434 -13.89 -31.70 14.14
CA ARG A 434 -14.15 -33.09 13.82
C ARG A 434 -15.45 -33.14 13.01
N PRO A 435 -15.46 -33.64 11.77
CA PRO A 435 -16.71 -33.82 11.06
C PRO A 435 -17.45 -34.97 11.72
N ALA A 436 -18.68 -34.73 12.17
CA ALA A 436 -19.63 -35.77 12.46
C ALA A 436 -19.84 -36.58 11.16
N HIS A 437 -19.84 -37.88 11.30
CA HIS A 437 -20.02 -38.90 10.25
C HIS A 437 -20.90 -38.46 9.07
N ALA A 438 -20.28 -38.27 7.91
CA ALA A 438 -20.99 -38.29 6.63
C ALA A 438 -20.98 -39.71 6.05
N PRO A 439 -22.09 -40.19 5.47
CA PRO A 439 -22.12 -41.46 4.81
C PRO A 439 -21.29 -41.46 3.54
N SER A 440 -20.60 -42.57 3.28
CA SER A 440 -19.77 -42.79 2.09
C SER A 440 -20.59 -42.63 0.80
N PRO A 441 -20.10 -41.90 -0.22
CA PRO A 441 -20.75 -41.84 -1.51
C PRO A 441 -20.52 -43.14 -2.32
N PRO A 442 -21.45 -43.52 -3.20
CA PRO A 442 -21.29 -44.70 -4.05
C PRO A 442 -20.17 -44.49 -5.08
N ALA A 443 -19.39 -45.52 -5.30
CA ALA A 443 -18.33 -45.55 -6.30
C ALA A 443 -18.92 -45.45 -7.72
N GLY A 444 -18.42 -44.43 -8.47
CA GLY A 444 -18.66 -44.36 -9.91
C GLY A 444 -19.26 -43.06 -10.41
N ALA A 445 -18.49 -41.93 -10.32
CA ALA A 445 -18.69 -40.80 -11.23
C ALA A 445 -17.34 -40.08 -11.42
N ALA A 446 -16.80 -40.15 -12.63
CA ALA A 446 -15.64 -39.39 -13.06
C ALA A 446 -15.98 -37.92 -13.02
N ALA A 447 -15.20 -37.13 -12.26
CA ALA A 447 -15.35 -35.70 -12.22
C ALA A 447 -14.95 -35.08 -13.57
N PRO A 448 -15.73 -34.16 -14.14
CA PRO A 448 -15.32 -33.42 -15.31
C PRO A 448 -14.16 -32.48 -14.94
N ALA A 449 -13.08 -32.54 -15.72
CA ALA A 449 -11.98 -31.60 -15.66
C ALA A 449 -12.52 -30.18 -15.91
N SER A 450 -12.64 -29.34 -14.88
CA SER A 450 -13.04 -27.95 -15.03
C SER A 450 -11.90 -27.17 -15.70
N SER A 451 -12.05 -26.89 -16.98
CA SER A 451 -11.24 -25.93 -17.72
C SER A 451 -11.47 -24.54 -17.14
N LEU A 452 -10.45 -23.98 -16.50
CA LEU A 452 -10.43 -22.57 -16.08
C LEU A 452 -10.50 -21.66 -17.30
N PRO A 453 -11.23 -20.53 -17.26
CA PRO A 453 -11.28 -19.59 -18.38
C PRO A 453 -9.89 -19.08 -18.76
N VAL A 454 -9.62 -19.03 -20.07
CA VAL A 454 -8.36 -18.63 -20.70
C VAL A 454 -7.82 -17.28 -20.19
N ALA A 455 -8.69 -16.36 -19.74
CA ALA A 455 -8.32 -15.04 -19.21
C ALA A 455 -7.41 -15.08 -17.95
N VAL A 456 -7.36 -16.19 -17.23
CA VAL A 456 -6.51 -16.32 -16.01
C VAL A 456 -5.08 -16.73 -16.39
N ALA A 457 -4.86 -17.29 -17.57
CA ALA A 457 -3.55 -17.71 -18.04
C ALA A 457 -2.72 -16.53 -18.61
N GLU A 458 -3.37 -15.49 -19.15
CA GLU A 458 -2.70 -14.34 -19.76
C GLU A 458 -2.08 -13.37 -18.76
N VAL A 459 -2.66 -13.21 -17.57
CA VAL A 459 -2.11 -12.30 -16.54
C VAL A 459 -0.90 -12.90 -15.81
N ALA A 460 -0.68 -14.22 -15.98
CA ALA A 460 0.45 -14.93 -15.35
C ALA A 460 1.58 -15.29 -16.34
N ARG A 461 1.48 -14.85 -17.62
CA ARG A 461 2.56 -14.88 -18.60
C ARG A 461 3.27 -13.55 -18.65
#